data_cd222d925bee3c8bac279b31544e3f56
#
_entry.id   cd222d925bee3c8bac279b31544e3f56
#
_cell.length_a   1.000
_cell.length_b   1.000
_cell.length_c   1.000
_cell.angle_alpha   90.00
_cell.angle_beta   90.00
_cell.angle_gamma   90.00
#
_symmetry.space_group_name_H-M   'P 1'
#
loop_
_entity.id
_entity.type
_entity.pdbx_description
1 polymer ?
#
loop_
_entity_poly.entity_id
_entity_poly.type
_entity_poly.pdbx_seq_one_letter_code
_entity_poly.pdbx_strand_id
1 'polypeptide(L)'
;MTRALLVVDVQNEYFSGLLPITHPQGHLTNILRVMDAAAAQAIPRVVVQHTFPQPDKPFFQRGTPQWELHPEVRGRPHDLLIEKNLPGSFTGTALEAWLRQQRIDTVVIAGYMTHMCCDTTARQAVHRGFKVEFLSDATGTLPLNNSAGQVSAEELQRAILCAQQMLLSEVISTEAWCRRITQRTQARMRAALGQ
;
A
#
# COMPACT_ATOMS: atom_id res chain seq x y z
N MET A 1 -12.35 2.58 -15.35
CA MET A 1 -11.33 2.69 -14.28
C MET A 1 -11.02 1.28 -13.81
N THR A 2 -9.80 0.83 -14.08
CA THR A 2 -9.30 -0.51 -13.80
C THR A 2 -8.24 -0.40 -12.70
N ARG A 3 -8.49 -1.03 -11.53
CA ARG A 3 -7.67 -0.87 -10.33
C ARG A 3 -6.72 -2.04 -10.14
N ALA A 4 -5.58 -1.77 -9.46
CA ALA A 4 -4.78 -2.76 -8.75
C ALA A 4 -4.51 -2.28 -7.33
N LEU A 5 -4.62 -3.19 -6.35
CA LEU A 5 -4.25 -2.93 -4.97
C LEU A 5 -2.76 -3.24 -4.78
N LEU A 6 -1.99 -2.26 -4.29
CA LEU A 6 -0.60 -2.40 -3.89
C LEU A 6 -0.54 -2.51 -2.37
N VAL A 7 -0.10 -3.66 -1.86
CA VAL A 7 0.11 -3.93 -0.44
C VAL A 7 1.60 -3.79 -0.18
N VAL A 8 2.00 -2.63 0.32
CA VAL A 8 3.39 -2.20 0.37
C VAL A 8 4.02 -2.58 1.70
N ASP A 9 5.05 -3.42 1.63
CA ASP A 9 6.00 -3.74 2.72
C ASP A 9 5.34 -4.16 4.05
N VAL A 10 4.27 -4.97 4.01
CA VAL A 10 3.64 -5.47 5.23
C VAL A 10 4.45 -6.66 5.76
N GLN A 11 5.61 -6.35 6.35
CA GLN A 11 6.62 -7.27 6.84
C GLN A 11 6.66 -7.29 8.37
N ASN A 12 7.16 -8.38 8.95
CA ASN A 12 7.24 -8.55 10.41
C ASN A 12 8.10 -7.49 11.10
N GLU A 13 9.02 -6.83 10.38
CA GLU A 13 9.80 -5.68 10.86
C GLU A 13 8.92 -4.59 11.49
N TYR A 14 7.74 -4.38 10.93
CA TYR A 14 6.79 -3.36 11.38
C TYR A 14 5.88 -3.80 12.54
N PHE A 15 6.09 -5.01 13.06
CA PHE A 15 5.31 -5.58 14.18
C PHE A 15 6.21 -6.01 15.33
N SER A 16 7.16 -6.89 15.05
CA SER A 16 8.07 -7.49 16.05
C SER A 16 9.54 -7.06 15.85
N GLY A 17 9.83 -6.21 14.89
CA GLY A 17 11.16 -5.70 14.60
C GLY A 17 11.45 -4.34 15.24
N LEU A 18 12.35 -3.58 14.60
CA LEU A 18 12.82 -2.30 15.10
C LEU A 18 11.95 -1.10 14.72
N LEU A 19 10.99 -1.27 13.82
CA LEU A 19 10.17 -0.20 13.23
C LEU A 19 8.66 -0.41 13.47
N PRO A 20 8.20 -0.65 14.72
CA PRO A 20 6.80 -0.97 14.98
C PRO A 20 5.87 0.17 14.57
N ILE A 21 4.89 -0.12 13.74
CA ILE A 21 3.85 0.84 13.34
C ILE A 21 2.91 1.10 14.52
N THR A 22 2.71 2.35 14.87
CA THR A 22 1.90 2.76 16.02
C THR A 22 0.63 3.52 15.66
N HIS A 23 0.51 4.00 14.42
CA HIS A 23 -0.65 4.78 13.97
C HIS A 23 -0.96 4.54 12.48
N PRO A 24 -2.27 4.51 12.10
CA PRO A 24 -3.46 4.50 12.95
C PRO A 24 -3.68 3.13 13.62
N GLN A 25 -4.51 3.09 14.66
CA GLN A 25 -4.92 1.81 15.23
C GLN A 25 -5.74 1.00 14.22
N GLY A 26 -5.59 -0.32 14.22
CA GLY A 26 -6.33 -1.21 13.30
C GLY A 26 -5.82 -1.22 11.86
N HIS A 27 -4.68 -0.58 11.58
CA HIS A 27 -4.09 -0.52 10.23
C HIS A 27 -3.96 -1.89 9.56
N LEU A 28 -3.48 -2.92 10.26
CA LEU A 28 -3.37 -4.27 9.71
C LEU A 28 -4.75 -4.85 9.37
N THR A 29 -5.72 -4.75 10.27
CA THR A 29 -7.10 -5.21 10.02
C THR A 29 -7.68 -4.56 8.77
N ASN A 30 -7.43 -3.27 8.57
CA ASN A 30 -7.86 -2.55 7.38
C ASN A 30 -7.13 -3.03 6.11
N ILE A 31 -5.82 -3.28 6.17
CA ILE A 31 -5.05 -3.85 5.06
C ILE A 31 -5.65 -5.21 4.65
N LEU A 32 -5.90 -6.09 5.60
CA LEU A 32 -6.48 -7.41 5.33
C LEU A 32 -7.88 -7.28 4.73
N ARG A 33 -8.72 -6.38 5.27
CA ARG A 33 -10.06 -6.09 4.76
C ARG A 33 -10.05 -5.60 3.30
N VAL A 34 -9.13 -4.73 2.92
CA VAL A 34 -9.05 -4.28 1.52
C VAL A 34 -8.51 -5.37 0.59
N MET A 35 -7.60 -6.24 1.06
CA MET A 35 -7.16 -7.41 0.29
C MET A 35 -8.32 -8.36 0.01
N ASP A 36 -9.13 -8.66 1.02
CA ASP A 36 -10.29 -9.53 0.89
C ASP A 36 -11.37 -8.91 -0.01
N ALA A 37 -11.64 -7.61 0.15
CA ALA A 37 -12.57 -6.88 -0.70
C ALA A 37 -12.09 -6.81 -2.17
N ALA A 38 -10.81 -6.60 -2.41
CA ALA A 38 -10.22 -6.62 -3.75
C ALA A 38 -10.38 -8.00 -4.39
N ALA A 39 -10.12 -9.07 -3.63
CA ALA A 39 -10.30 -10.45 -4.09
C ALA A 39 -11.75 -10.71 -4.52
N ALA A 40 -12.73 -10.34 -3.69
CA ALA A 40 -14.15 -10.51 -3.96
C ALA A 40 -14.64 -9.75 -5.21
N GLN A 41 -13.92 -8.70 -5.62
CA GLN A 41 -14.24 -7.88 -6.80
C GLN A 41 -13.31 -8.14 -7.98
N ALA A 42 -12.50 -9.21 -7.95
CA ALA A 42 -11.50 -9.54 -8.96
C ALA A 42 -10.55 -8.36 -9.29
N ILE A 43 -10.24 -7.52 -8.29
CA ILE A 43 -9.22 -6.46 -8.40
C ILE A 43 -7.87 -7.11 -8.17
N PRO A 44 -6.92 -7.01 -9.11
CA PRO A 44 -5.58 -7.54 -8.94
C PRO A 44 -4.85 -6.98 -7.71
N ARG A 45 -4.09 -7.84 -7.04
CA ARG A 45 -3.34 -7.53 -5.80
C ARG A 45 -1.86 -7.76 -6.03
N VAL A 46 -1.09 -6.71 -5.80
CA VAL A 46 0.37 -6.76 -5.84
C VAL A 46 0.87 -6.65 -4.42
N VAL A 47 1.62 -7.64 -3.97
CA VAL A 47 2.35 -7.58 -2.70
C VAL A 47 3.77 -7.09 -2.98
N VAL A 48 4.21 -6.12 -2.20
CA VAL A 48 5.55 -5.55 -2.29
C VAL A 48 6.33 -5.91 -1.03
N GLN A 49 7.58 -6.34 -1.20
CA GLN A 49 8.47 -6.69 -0.10
C GLN A 49 9.77 -5.90 -0.21
N HIS A 50 10.14 -5.19 0.85
CA HIS A 50 11.37 -4.41 0.89
C HIS A 50 12.54 -5.27 1.35
N THR A 51 13.71 -5.10 0.71
CA THR A 51 14.96 -5.73 1.11
C THR A 51 16.08 -4.70 1.02
N PHE A 52 16.84 -4.54 2.08
CA PHE A 52 18.13 -3.84 1.97
C PHE A 52 19.20 -4.82 1.49
N PRO A 53 19.87 -4.52 0.36
CA PRO A 53 20.95 -5.35 -0.14
C PRO A 53 22.24 -5.19 0.67
N GLN A 54 22.37 -4.09 1.45
CA GLN A 54 23.54 -3.83 2.29
C GLN A 54 23.44 -4.63 3.59
N PRO A 55 24.43 -5.47 3.93
CA PRO A 55 24.40 -6.34 5.11
C PRO A 55 24.55 -5.61 6.44
N ASP A 56 24.96 -4.34 6.42
CA ASP A 56 25.13 -3.48 7.59
C ASP A 56 23.83 -2.82 8.08
N LYS A 57 22.75 -2.92 7.34
CA LYS A 57 21.44 -2.42 7.79
C LYS A 57 20.82 -3.37 8.82
N PRO A 58 20.31 -2.84 9.96
CA PRO A 58 19.79 -3.68 11.03
C PRO A 58 18.39 -4.24 10.78
N PHE A 59 17.74 -3.86 9.68
CA PHE A 59 16.35 -4.23 9.34
C PHE A 59 16.21 -4.60 7.86
N PHE A 60 15.14 -5.32 7.52
CA PHE A 60 14.83 -5.83 6.17
C PHE A 60 15.96 -6.66 5.54
N GLN A 61 16.68 -7.43 6.36
CA GLN A 61 17.70 -8.35 5.88
C GLN A 61 17.07 -9.67 5.43
N ARG A 62 17.29 -10.02 4.17
CA ARG A 62 16.75 -11.26 3.58
C ARG A 62 17.10 -12.48 4.44
N GLY A 63 16.12 -13.35 4.67
CA GLY A 63 16.28 -14.58 5.45
C GLY A 63 16.13 -14.41 6.96
N THR A 64 15.85 -13.19 7.44
CA THR A 64 15.49 -12.97 8.86
C THR A 64 13.98 -13.07 9.05
N PRO A 65 13.51 -13.50 10.24
CA PRO A 65 12.06 -13.52 10.54
C PRO A 65 11.38 -12.15 10.36
N GLN A 66 12.08 -11.07 10.64
CA GLN A 66 11.59 -9.69 10.51
C GLN A 66 11.41 -9.26 9.05
N TRP A 67 12.24 -9.78 8.14
CA TRP A 67 12.11 -9.53 6.71
C TRP A 67 10.90 -10.22 6.09
N GLU A 68 10.46 -11.35 6.64
CA GLU A 68 9.30 -12.09 6.12
C GLU A 68 8.04 -11.22 6.10
N LEU A 69 7.20 -11.44 5.09
CA LEU A 69 5.85 -10.87 5.06
C LEU A 69 5.05 -11.30 6.30
N HIS A 70 4.22 -10.40 6.80
CA HIS A 70 3.28 -10.75 7.87
C HIS A 70 2.46 -11.99 7.48
N PRO A 71 2.32 -12.99 8.37
CA PRO A 71 1.70 -14.28 8.02
C PRO A 71 0.33 -14.16 7.38
N GLU A 72 -0.50 -13.23 7.85
CA GLU A 72 -1.83 -13.03 7.30
C GLU A 72 -1.83 -12.40 5.90
N VAL A 73 -0.84 -11.60 5.54
CA VAL A 73 -0.67 -11.08 4.18
C VAL A 73 -0.10 -12.16 3.27
N ARG A 74 0.92 -12.88 3.74
CA ARG A 74 1.53 -14.01 3.00
C ARG A 74 0.51 -15.11 2.67
N GLY A 75 -0.41 -15.39 3.60
CA GLY A 75 -1.44 -16.41 3.44
C GLY A 75 -2.58 -16.02 2.48
N ARG A 76 -2.68 -14.75 2.07
CA ARG A 76 -3.72 -14.30 1.14
C ARG A 76 -3.27 -14.40 -0.32
N PRO A 77 -4.15 -14.84 -1.23
CA PRO A 77 -3.81 -14.87 -2.65
C PRO A 77 -3.45 -13.48 -3.18
N HIS A 78 -2.42 -13.41 -4.02
CA HIS A 78 -1.99 -12.21 -4.72
C HIS A 78 -1.57 -12.57 -6.15
N ASP A 79 -1.63 -11.59 -7.05
CA ASP A 79 -1.41 -11.79 -8.48
C ASP A 79 0.05 -11.52 -8.87
N LEU A 80 0.76 -10.74 -8.06
CA LEU A 80 2.18 -10.44 -8.22
C LEU A 80 2.83 -10.20 -6.86
N LEU A 81 4.00 -10.79 -6.65
CA LEU A 81 4.94 -10.44 -5.57
C LEU A 81 6.16 -9.78 -6.20
N ILE A 82 6.51 -8.59 -5.73
CA ILE A 82 7.73 -7.89 -6.13
C ILE A 82 8.61 -7.61 -4.94
N GLU A 83 9.90 -7.69 -5.15
CA GLU A 83 10.89 -7.24 -4.18
C GLU A 83 11.52 -5.93 -4.66
N LYS A 84 11.73 -4.99 -3.75
CA LYS A 84 12.37 -3.71 -4.01
C LYS A 84 13.46 -3.39 -3.02
N ASN A 85 14.41 -2.54 -3.44
CA ASN A 85 15.56 -2.13 -2.62
C ASN A 85 15.54 -0.62 -2.31
N LEU A 86 14.57 0.12 -2.84
CA LEU A 86 14.38 1.55 -2.62
C LEU A 86 12.96 1.83 -2.17
N PRO A 87 12.66 3.00 -1.57
CA PRO A 87 11.32 3.30 -1.07
C PRO A 87 10.21 3.15 -2.12
N GLY A 88 10.43 3.63 -3.34
CA GLY A 88 9.41 3.57 -4.39
C GLY A 88 9.30 2.20 -5.05
N SER A 89 8.10 1.69 -5.15
CA SER A 89 7.82 0.35 -5.67
C SER A 89 8.03 0.21 -7.19
N PHE A 90 8.17 1.30 -7.92
CA PHE A 90 8.42 1.29 -9.36
C PHE A 90 9.91 1.22 -9.73
N THR A 91 10.79 1.65 -8.83
CA THR A 91 12.22 1.76 -9.13
C THR A 91 12.89 0.40 -9.10
N GLY A 92 13.42 -0.03 -10.24
CA GLY A 92 14.15 -1.30 -10.37
C GLY A 92 13.28 -2.54 -10.25
N THR A 93 11.96 -2.43 -10.48
CA THR A 93 11.00 -3.54 -10.40
C THR A 93 10.21 -3.71 -11.70
N ALA A 94 9.51 -4.83 -11.81
CA ALA A 94 8.62 -5.11 -12.95
C ALA A 94 7.22 -4.47 -12.79
N LEU A 95 6.96 -3.68 -11.74
CA LEU A 95 5.63 -3.20 -11.40
C LEU A 95 4.94 -2.45 -12.54
N GLU A 96 5.63 -1.46 -13.14
CA GLU A 96 5.03 -0.66 -14.20
C GLU A 96 4.65 -1.50 -15.42
N ALA A 97 5.57 -2.35 -15.89
CA ALA A 97 5.33 -3.21 -17.04
C ALA A 97 4.13 -4.12 -16.80
N TRP A 98 4.03 -4.71 -15.61
CA TRP A 98 2.91 -5.56 -15.23
C TRP A 98 1.59 -4.79 -15.16
N LEU A 99 1.55 -3.61 -14.54
CA LEU A 99 0.35 -2.77 -14.47
C LEU A 99 -0.14 -2.38 -15.87
N ARG A 100 0.77 -2.02 -16.79
CA ARG A 100 0.44 -1.71 -18.19
C ARG A 100 -0.12 -2.92 -18.92
N GLN A 101 0.48 -4.09 -18.76
CA GLN A 101 0.00 -5.35 -19.34
C GLN A 101 -1.42 -5.67 -18.85
N GLN A 102 -1.72 -5.45 -17.58
CA GLN A 102 -3.05 -5.63 -16.99
C GLN A 102 -4.03 -4.48 -17.32
N ARG A 103 -3.62 -3.48 -18.11
CA ARG A 103 -4.40 -2.30 -18.46
C ARG A 103 -4.95 -1.56 -17.24
N ILE A 104 -4.16 -1.51 -16.17
CA ILE A 104 -4.48 -0.76 -14.96
C ILE A 104 -4.32 0.74 -15.23
N ASP A 105 -5.28 1.53 -14.80
CA ASP A 105 -5.26 2.99 -14.86
C ASP A 105 -5.17 3.64 -13.47
N THR A 106 -5.44 2.86 -12.42
CA THR A 106 -5.52 3.35 -11.04
C THR A 106 -4.83 2.39 -10.09
N VAL A 107 -3.92 2.88 -9.26
CA VAL A 107 -3.31 2.12 -8.17
C VAL A 107 -3.93 2.51 -6.83
N VAL A 108 -4.18 1.52 -5.99
CA VAL A 108 -4.69 1.69 -4.63
C VAL A 108 -3.56 1.37 -3.68
N ILE A 109 -3.21 2.29 -2.78
CA ILE A 109 -2.06 2.16 -1.89
C ILE A 109 -2.51 1.79 -0.48
N ALA A 110 -1.99 0.66 0.02
CA ALA A 110 -2.07 0.21 1.41
C ALA A 110 -0.70 -0.30 1.88
N GLY A 111 -0.43 -0.30 3.18
CA GLY A 111 0.83 -0.83 3.76
C GLY A 111 1.69 0.22 4.44
N TYR A 112 3.01 0.05 4.42
CA TYR A 112 3.94 0.82 5.25
C TYR A 112 5.17 1.33 4.48
N MET A 113 5.83 2.34 5.00
CA MET A 113 5.29 3.36 5.91
C MET A 113 4.64 4.44 5.09
N THR A 114 3.59 5.04 5.63
CA THR A 114 2.82 6.11 4.97
C THR A 114 3.73 7.21 4.40
N HIS A 115 4.66 7.72 5.23
CA HIS A 115 5.55 8.83 4.90
C HIS A 115 6.77 8.44 4.04
N MET A 116 6.97 7.14 3.78
CA MET A 116 8.14 6.65 3.07
C MET A 116 7.73 5.85 1.82
N CYS A 117 7.59 4.54 1.93
CA CYS A 117 7.37 3.68 0.76
C CYS A 117 5.99 3.92 0.11
N CYS A 118 4.94 4.18 0.91
CA CYS A 118 3.61 4.47 0.39
C CYS A 118 3.58 5.82 -0.34
N ASP A 119 4.07 6.91 0.30
CA ASP A 119 4.12 8.25 -0.29
C ASP A 119 4.99 8.27 -1.56
N THR A 120 6.19 7.67 -1.51
CA THR A 120 7.09 7.59 -2.67
C THR A 120 6.45 6.83 -3.82
N THR A 121 5.82 5.68 -3.54
CA THR A 121 5.13 4.87 -4.57
C THR A 121 3.97 5.64 -5.19
N ALA A 122 3.17 6.35 -4.39
CA ALA A 122 2.06 7.18 -4.88
C ALA A 122 2.56 8.29 -5.83
N ARG A 123 3.60 9.02 -5.44
CA ARG A 123 4.22 10.06 -6.29
C ARG A 123 4.77 9.47 -7.59
N GLN A 124 5.47 8.35 -7.52
CA GLN A 124 5.97 7.66 -8.71
C GLN A 124 4.84 7.19 -9.64
N ALA A 125 3.71 6.74 -9.09
CA ALA A 125 2.54 6.34 -9.87
C ALA A 125 1.96 7.53 -10.65
N VAL A 126 1.77 8.68 -9.99
CA VAL A 126 1.26 9.92 -10.63
C VAL A 126 2.19 10.36 -11.76
N HIS A 127 3.51 10.38 -11.54
CA HIS A 127 4.49 10.75 -12.57
C HIS A 127 4.48 9.81 -13.79
N ARG A 128 3.94 8.59 -13.64
CA ARG A 128 3.75 7.59 -14.71
C ARG A 128 2.36 7.61 -15.31
N GLY A 129 1.51 8.57 -14.92
CA GLY A 129 0.17 8.75 -15.45
C GLY A 129 -0.89 7.82 -14.84
N PHE A 130 -0.59 7.12 -13.75
CA PHE A 130 -1.60 6.39 -12.98
C PHE A 130 -2.39 7.34 -12.07
N LYS A 131 -3.68 7.08 -11.91
CA LYS A 131 -4.46 7.65 -10.80
C LYS A 131 -4.12 6.91 -9.53
N VAL A 132 -4.21 7.59 -8.39
CA VAL A 132 -3.89 7.01 -7.08
C VAL A 132 -5.07 7.16 -6.12
N GLU A 133 -5.50 6.05 -5.53
CA GLU A 133 -6.38 6.00 -4.36
C GLU A 133 -5.50 5.64 -3.15
N PHE A 134 -5.34 6.56 -2.19
CA PHE A 134 -4.47 6.38 -1.04
C PHE A 134 -5.32 6.06 0.20
N LEU A 135 -5.15 4.87 0.78
CA LEU A 135 -6.00 4.42 1.88
C LEU A 135 -5.53 5.00 3.21
N SER A 136 -6.32 5.92 3.78
CA SER A 136 -5.93 6.73 4.95
C SER A 136 -5.73 5.93 6.23
N ASP A 137 -6.42 4.82 6.37
CA ASP A 137 -6.46 3.97 7.57
C ASP A 137 -5.96 2.53 7.33
N ALA A 138 -5.58 2.23 6.07
CA ALA A 138 -4.87 1.02 5.68
C ALA A 138 -3.40 1.31 5.29
N THR A 139 -2.91 2.52 5.54
CA THR A 139 -1.48 2.85 5.59
C THR A 139 -1.12 3.21 7.02
N GLY A 140 0.14 3.06 7.40
CA GLY A 140 0.55 3.28 8.79
C GLY A 140 1.95 3.85 8.91
N THR A 141 2.21 4.47 10.07
CA THR A 141 3.49 5.10 10.39
C THR A 141 3.86 4.97 11.87
N LEU A 142 5.02 5.47 12.23
CA LEU A 142 5.59 5.52 13.56
C LEU A 142 6.09 6.95 13.86
N PRO A 143 6.34 7.33 15.12
CA PRO A 143 6.90 8.63 15.44
C PRO A 143 8.35 8.72 14.96
N LEU A 144 8.79 9.93 14.59
CA LEU A 144 10.18 10.18 14.22
C LEU A 144 10.83 11.15 15.21
N ASN A 145 12.10 10.86 15.56
CA ASN A 145 12.96 11.71 16.35
C ASN A 145 14.37 11.67 15.76
N ASN A 146 14.84 12.80 15.24
CA ASN A 146 16.15 12.94 14.61
C ASN A 146 16.65 14.39 14.68
N SER A 147 17.77 14.69 14.04
CA SER A 147 18.38 16.04 14.04
C SER A 147 17.50 17.13 13.43
N ALA A 148 16.50 16.80 12.63
CA ALA A 148 15.54 17.76 12.07
C ALA A 148 14.41 18.10 13.07
N GLY A 149 14.19 17.27 14.09
CA GLY A 149 13.16 17.49 15.11
C GLY A 149 12.42 16.22 15.49
N GLN A 150 11.27 16.42 16.12
CA GLN A 150 10.38 15.36 16.58
C GLN A 150 9.00 15.54 15.98
N VAL A 151 8.36 14.43 15.62
CA VAL A 151 6.98 14.41 15.15
C VAL A 151 6.30 13.12 15.63
N SER A 152 5.09 13.25 16.14
CA SER A 152 4.28 12.09 16.52
C SER A 152 3.81 11.32 15.29
N ALA A 153 3.48 10.05 15.45
CA ALA A 153 2.95 9.23 14.36
C ALA A 153 1.64 9.80 13.78
N GLU A 154 0.76 10.32 14.64
CA GLU A 154 -0.50 10.94 14.22
C GLU A 154 -0.28 12.19 13.37
N GLU A 155 0.60 13.09 13.82
CA GLU A 155 0.92 14.32 13.07
C GLU A 155 1.56 14.00 11.73
N LEU A 156 2.49 13.05 11.71
CA LEU A 156 3.16 12.61 10.48
C LEU A 156 2.16 11.98 9.50
N GLN A 157 1.30 11.09 9.97
CA GLN A 157 0.22 10.49 9.17
C GLN A 157 -0.65 11.58 8.55
N ARG A 158 -1.18 12.49 9.38
CA ARG A 158 -2.06 13.57 8.95
C ARG A 158 -1.38 14.48 7.92
N ALA A 159 -0.13 14.87 8.16
CA ALA A 159 0.62 15.73 7.24
C ALA A 159 0.79 15.11 5.85
N ILE A 160 1.14 13.82 5.79
CA ILE A 160 1.30 13.11 4.52
C ILE A 160 -0.04 12.95 3.80
N LEU A 161 -1.10 12.57 4.51
CA LEU A 161 -2.42 12.43 3.91
C LEU A 161 -2.93 13.76 3.33
N CYS A 162 -2.74 14.88 4.04
CA CYS A 162 -3.07 16.21 3.53
C CYS A 162 -2.28 16.54 2.25
N ALA A 163 -0.97 16.24 2.24
CA ALA A 163 -0.13 16.47 1.07
C ALA A 163 -0.55 15.60 -0.13
N GLN A 164 -0.89 14.34 0.10
CA GLN A 164 -1.39 13.43 -0.95
C GLN A 164 -2.72 13.92 -1.51
N GLN A 165 -3.66 14.31 -0.66
CA GLN A 165 -4.99 14.80 -1.08
C GLN A 165 -4.92 16.09 -1.89
N MET A 166 -3.91 16.91 -1.67
CA MET A 166 -3.82 18.23 -2.33
C MET A 166 -3.78 18.15 -3.86
N LEU A 167 -2.93 17.29 -4.44
CA LEU A 167 -2.72 17.23 -5.88
C LEU A 167 -2.41 15.82 -6.45
N LEU A 168 -2.11 14.85 -5.59
CA LEU A 168 -1.50 13.61 -6.03
C LEU A 168 -2.48 12.43 -6.05
N SER A 169 -3.27 12.30 -4.98
CA SER A 169 -4.07 11.11 -4.72
C SER A 169 -5.46 11.46 -4.25
N GLU A 170 -6.42 10.59 -4.52
CA GLU A 170 -7.67 10.59 -3.76
C GLU A 170 -7.43 9.85 -2.43
N VAL A 171 -7.43 10.58 -1.31
CA VAL A 171 -7.32 9.98 0.03
C VAL A 171 -8.70 9.51 0.47
N ILE A 172 -8.81 8.21 0.78
CA ILE A 172 -10.10 7.57 1.07
C ILE A 172 -9.93 6.55 2.19
N SER A 173 -10.94 6.41 3.07
CA SER A 173 -10.91 5.36 4.11
C SER A 173 -11.18 3.97 3.51
N THR A 174 -10.70 2.95 4.20
CA THR A 174 -10.97 1.52 3.89
C THR A 174 -12.46 1.26 3.69
N GLU A 175 -13.29 1.75 4.60
CA GLU A 175 -14.73 1.55 4.54
C GLU A 175 -15.35 2.17 3.29
N ALA A 176 -15.03 3.42 3.00
CA ALA A 176 -15.55 4.12 1.82
C ALA A 176 -15.05 3.48 0.52
N TRP A 177 -13.81 3.03 0.49
CA TRP A 177 -13.25 2.33 -0.68
C TRP A 177 -13.96 1.00 -0.93
N CYS A 178 -14.13 0.16 0.09
CA CYS A 178 -14.83 -1.11 -0.02
C CYS A 178 -16.28 -0.93 -0.51
N ARG A 179 -17.01 0.05 0.02
CA ARG A 179 -18.36 0.39 -0.48
C ARG A 179 -18.35 0.78 -1.96
N ARG A 180 -17.41 1.63 -2.36
CA ARG A 180 -17.27 2.11 -3.74
C ARG A 180 -17.09 0.99 -4.74
N ILE A 181 -16.18 0.03 -4.47
CA ILE A 181 -15.91 -1.07 -5.40
C ILE A 181 -17.10 -2.04 -5.52
N THR A 182 -17.80 -2.31 -4.42
CA THR A 182 -19.00 -3.16 -4.41
C THR A 182 -20.14 -2.54 -5.22
N GLN A 183 -20.44 -1.27 -5.03
CA GLN A 183 -21.49 -0.55 -5.76
C GLN A 183 -21.22 -0.53 -7.26
N ARG A 184 -19.98 -0.33 -7.69
CA ARG A 184 -19.60 -0.34 -9.11
C ARG A 184 -19.79 -1.70 -9.76
N THR A 185 -19.50 -2.78 -9.06
CA THR A 185 -19.71 -4.13 -9.56
C THR A 185 -21.22 -4.41 -9.71
N GLN A 186 -22.03 -4.04 -8.74
CA GLN A 186 -23.49 -4.15 -8.81
C GLN A 186 -24.08 -3.34 -9.98
N ALA A 187 -23.62 -2.09 -10.17
CA ALA A 187 -24.06 -1.26 -11.28
C ALA A 187 -23.69 -1.86 -12.65
N ARG A 188 -22.48 -2.44 -12.79
CA ARG A 188 -22.07 -3.15 -14.01
C ARG A 188 -22.93 -4.38 -14.28
N MET A 189 -23.23 -5.16 -13.25
CA MET A 189 -24.10 -6.34 -13.36
C MET A 189 -25.51 -5.96 -13.82
N ARG A 190 -26.12 -4.92 -13.21
CA ARG A 190 -27.44 -4.41 -13.61
C ARG A 190 -27.45 -3.95 -15.08
N ALA A 191 -26.45 -3.15 -15.48
CA ALA A 191 -26.30 -2.69 -16.85
C ALA A 191 -26.17 -3.86 -17.87
N ALA A 192 -25.45 -4.93 -17.47
CA ALA A 192 -25.30 -6.13 -18.30
C ALA A 192 -26.57 -6.96 -18.41
N LEU A 193 -27.48 -6.86 -17.43
CA LEU A 193 -28.80 -7.55 -17.40
C LEU A 193 -29.93 -6.70 -17.99
N GLY A 194 -29.63 -5.48 -18.50
CA GLY A 194 -30.62 -4.60 -19.12
C GLY A 194 -31.62 -3.96 -18.16
N GLN A 195 -31.24 -3.83 -16.87
CA GLN A 195 -32.04 -3.18 -15.82
C GLN A 195 -31.56 -1.76 -15.54
#